data_2db5c8e9a3fcbb6e7a0cf79100660061
#
_entry.id   2db5c8e9a3fcbb6e7a0cf79100660061
#
_cell.length_a   1.000
_cell.length_b   1.000
_cell.length_c   1.000
_cell.angle_alpha   90.00
_cell.angle_beta   90.00
_cell.angle_gamma   90.00
#
_symmetry.space_group_name_H-M   'P 1'
#
loop_
_entity.id
_entity.type
_entity.pdbx_description
1 polymer ?
#
loop_
_entity_poly.entity_id
_entity_poly.type
_entity_poly.pdbx_seq_one_letter_code
_entity_poly.pdbx_strand_id
1 'polypeptide(L)'
;MTDYFTLMNKKKYAAAERLLLECLNDDPTDDYVLSQLALVSWYRDKDEEALRYADRAKAVDPTAPLTLSIRAKILWSMKKFEQSITEWEQILNMSEQEVEQKGYGKNWAKSIINDARYYNALCLHKLFRDKEALPLMEEHLKNRAKGLASDFTKQEATLFYKGLKYSDFRPYVSENDEGYATRPQAHRIEGRMKTLEEARQWDKLVRYLKGVCKRYPKEYYFQVRLSEYSKKLGNKADCLKYAEEAFAQETNDPLVKYTYAVSLKYCGRNEDALAQFEGLVALGLDYIAYSEHGEGMRWAKKIVRHSQRYIEEIKQKEETAENH
;
A
#
# COMPACT_ATOMS: atom_id res chain seq x y z
N MET A 1 -15.59 -42.03 -2.06
CA MET A 1 -14.45 -41.46 -2.84
C MET A 1 -14.24 -40.01 -2.36
N THR A 2 -13.05 -39.63 -1.91
CA THR A 2 -12.77 -38.26 -1.48
C THR A 2 -12.67 -37.40 -2.73
N ASP A 3 -13.56 -36.42 -2.88
CA ASP A 3 -13.56 -35.57 -4.05
C ASP A 3 -12.43 -34.52 -3.99
N TYR A 4 -12.13 -33.93 -5.12
CA TYR A 4 -11.11 -32.88 -5.27
C TYR A 4 -11.30 -31.71 -4.27
N PHE A 5 -12.54 -31.21 -4.13
CA PHE A 5 -12.83 -30.06 -3.24
C PHE A 5 -12.55 -30.39 -1.78
N THR A 6 -12.89 -31.62 -1.34
CA THR A 6 -12.56 -32.08 0.01
C THR A 6 -11.04 -32.10 0.24
N LEU A 7 -10.25 -32.51 -0.75
CA LEU A 7 -8.79 -32.53 -0.66
C LEU A 7 -8.22 -31.12 -0.59
N MET A 8 -8.72 -30.20 -1.41
CA MET A 8 -8.31 -28.79 -1.41
C MET A 8 -8.63 -28.11 -0.07
N ASN A 9 -9.83 -28.28 0.46
CA ASN A 9 -10.24 -27.73 1.74
C ASN A 9 -9.38 -28.25 2.91
N LYS A 10 -8.93 -29.50 2.83
CA LYS A 10 -8.01 -30.11 3.80
C LYS A 10 -6.54 -29.84 3.51
N LYS A 11 -6.22 -28.97 2.54
CA LYS A 11 -4.86 -28.64 2.08
C LYS A 11 -4.02 -29.87 1.70
N LYS A 12 -4.69 -30.95 1.25
CA LYS A 12 -4.04 -32.17 0.78
C LYS A 12 -3.67 -32.08 -0.72
N TYR A 13 -2.89 -31.04 -1.06
CA TYR A 13 -2.59 -30.65 -2.44
C TYR A 13 -1.96 -31.78 -3.27
N ALA A 14 -1.03 -32.56 -2.71
CA ALA A 14 -0.43 -33.70 -3.44
C ALA A 14 -1.42 -34.80 -3.77
N ALA A 15 -2.46 -35.02 -2.97
CA ALA A 15 -3.53 -35.97 -3.27
C ALA A 15 -4.51 -35.39 -4.30
N ALA A 16 -4.80 -34.09 -4.22
CA ALA A 16 -5.61 -33.38 -5.21
C ALA A 16 -4.95 -33.42 -6.60
N GLU A 17 -3.63 -33.19 -6.68
CA GLU A 17 -2.85 -33.24 -7.90
C GLU A 17 -2.93 -34.62 -8.56
N ARG A 18 -2.74 -35.72 -7.80
CA ARG A 18 -2.85 -37.10 -8.35
C ARG A 18 -4.22 -37.37 -8.95
N LEU A 19 -5.29 -36.98 -8.24
CA LEU A 19 -6.64 -37.14 -8.73
C LEU A 19 -6.87 -36.38 -10.05
N LEU A 20 -6.39 -35.14 -10.13
CA LEU A 20 -6.52 -34.30 -11.33
C LEU A 20 -5.68 -34.87 -12.50
N LEU A 21 -4.50 -35.43 -12.22
CA LEU A 21 -3.67 -36.07 -13.25
C LEU A 21 -4.35 -37.33 -13.82
N GLU A 22 -5.06 -38.11 -12.99
CA GLU A 22 -5.89 -39.21 -13.45
C GLU A 22 -6.98 -38.73 -14.41
N CYS A 23 -7.72 -37.64 -14.03
CA CYS A 23 -8.72 -37.05 -14.92
C CYS A 23 -8.10 -36.50 -16.23
N LEU A 24 -6.91 -35.89 -16.15
CA LEU A 24 -6.23 -35.34 -17.33
C LEU A 24 -5.76 -36.44 -18.30
N ASN A 25 -5.50 -37.67 -17.82
CA ASN A 25 -5.19 -38.81 -18.68
C ASN A 25 -6.41 -39.25 -19.51
N ASP A 26 -7.62 -39.09 -18.96
CA ASP A 26 -8.87 -39.42 -19.65
C ASP A 26 -9.22 -38.38 -20.71
N ASP A 27 -9.02 -37.07 -20.38
CA ASP A 27 -9.17 -35.95 -21.31
C ASP A 27 -7.99 -34.95 -21.16
N PRO A 28 -6.97 -35.05 -22.03
CA PRO A 28 -5.80 -34.16 -22.01
C PRO A 28 -6.11 -32.69 -22.35
N THR A 29 -7.31 -32.41 -22.85
CA THR A 29 -7.76 -31.07 -23.29
C THR A 29 -8.82 -30.47 -22.37
N ASP A 30 -9.12 -31.07 -21.23
CA ASP A 30 -10.04 -30.50 -20.24
C ASP A 30 -9.41 -29.23 -19.61
N ASP A 31 -9.89 -28.06 -20.05
CA ASP A 31 -9.40 -26.77 -19.59
C ASP A 31 -9.68 -26.53 -18.11
N TYR A 32 -10.77 -27.08 -17.58
CA TYR A 32 -11.08 -27.01 -16.15
C TYR A 32 -10.06 -27.81 -15.33
N VAL A 33 -9.79 -29.08 -15.70
CA VAL A 33 -8.81 -29.92 -15.01
C VAL A 33 -7.42 -29.27 -15.07
N LEU A 34 -7.03 -28.76 -16.23
CA LEU A 34 -5.78 -28.04 -16.42
C LEU A 34 -5.70 -26.79 -15.52
N SER A 35 -6.78 -26.02 -15.41
CA SER A 35 -6.86 -24.85 -14.52
C SER A 35 -6.74 -25.24 -13.04
N GLN A 36 -7.36 -26.36 -12.64
CA GLN A 36 -7.26 -26.84 -11.26
C GLN A 36 -5.85 -27.38 -10.96
N LEU A 37 -5.17 -28.03 -11.92
CA LEU A 37 -3.76 -28.42 -11.77
C LEU A 37 -2.85 -27.20 -11.63
N ALA A 38 -3.11 -26.14 -12.38
CA ALA A 38 -2.41 -24.87 -12.22
C ALA A 38 -2.58 -24.31 -10.79
N LEU A 39 -3.81 -24.30 -10.29
CA LEU A 39 -4.11 -23.82 -8.94
C LEU A 39 -3.44 -24.69 -7.85
N VAL A 40 -3.49 -26.01 -7.98
CA VAL A 40 -2.82 -26.92 -7.03
C VAL A 40 -1.31 -26.74 -7.04
N SER A 41 -0.70 -26.64 -8.23
CA SER A 41 0.74 -26.40 -8.36
C SER A 41 1.14 -25.09 -7.73
N TRP A 42 0.33 -24.04 -7.91
CA TRP A 42 0.54 -22.73 -7.28
C TRP A 42 0.49 -22.80 -5.75
N TYR A 43 -0.49 -23.51 -5.16
CA TYR A 43 -0.56 -23.72 -3.71
C TYR A 43 0.59 -24.57 -3.15
N ARG A 44 1.38 -25.21 -4.01
CA ARG A 44 2.59 -25.96 -3.66
C ARG A 44 3.87 -25.19 -3.94
N ASP A 45 3.78 -23.87 -4.16
CA ASP A 45 4.91 -22.98 -4.48
C ASP A 45 5.69 -23.41 -5.74
N LYS A 46 4.98 -24.01 -6.74
CA LYS A 46 5.55 -24.46 -8.01
C LYS A 46 5.11 -23.54 -9.16
N ASP A 47 5.48 -22.27 -9.08
CA ASP A 47 4.95 -21.22 -9.97
C ASP A 47 5.16 -21.50 -11.47
N GLU A 48 6.33 -22.03 -11.88
CA GLU A 48 6.59 -22.36 -13.28
C GLU A 48 5.75 -23.54 -13.79
N GLU A 49 5.53 -24.55 -12.95
CA GLU A 49 4.65 -25.68 -13.28
C GLU A 49 3.19 -25.22 -13.34
N ALA A 50 2.78 -24.39 -12.39
CA ALA A 50 1.45 -23.80 -12.37
C ALA A 50 1.18 -22.97 -13.64
N LEU A 51 2.16 -22.15 -14.06
CA LEU A 51 2.01 -21.34 -15.28
C LEU A 51 1.90 -22.22 -16.53
N ARG A 52 2.69 -23.32 -16.63
CA ARG A 52 2.57 -24.26 -17.76
C ARG A 52 1.18 -24.88 -17.88
N TYR A 53 0.58 -25.30 -16.76
CA TYR A 53 -0.79 -25.82 -16.78
C TYR A 53 -1.81 -24.74 -17.15
N ALA A 54 -1.66 -23.51 -16.61
CA ALA A 54 -2.52 -22.39 -16.94
C ALA A 54 -2.41 -21.96 -18.42
N ASP A 55 -1.21 -22.01 -19.00
CA ASP A 55 -0.98 -21.74 -20.43
C ASP A 55 -1.65 -22.79 -21.31
N ARG A 56 -1.59 -24.09 -20.93
CA ARG A 56 -2.30 -25.17 -21.63
C ARG A 56 -3.82 -24.97 -21.54
N ALA A 57 -4.35 -24.67 -20.36
CA ALA A 57 -5.78 -24.39 -20.19
C ALA A 57 -6.23 -23.22 -21.07
N LYS A 58 -5.47 -22.13 -21.09
CA LYS A 58 -5.74 -20.95 -21.93
C LYS A 58 -5.66 -21.26 -23.43
N ALA A 59 -4.81 -22.20 -23.83
CA ALA A 59 -4.74 -22.63 -25.24
C ALA A 59 -6.01 -23.41 -25.68
N VAL A 60 -6.71 -24.04 -24.75
CA VAL A 60 -7.99 -24.74 -25.02
C VAL A 60 -9.15 -23.75 -25.08
N ASP A 61 -9.37 -22.96 -24.02
CA ASP A 61 -10.32 -21.83 -24.05
C ASP A 61 -9.62 -20.52 -23.64
N PRO A 62 -9.25 -19.67 -24.61
CA PRO A 62 -8.58 -18.39 -24.34
C PRO A 62 -9.40 -17.39 -23.54
N THR A 63 -10.71 -17.62 -23.44
CA THR A 63 -11.68 -16.72 -22.83
C THR A 63 -12.36 -17.29 -21.59
N ALA A 64 -11.91 -18.44 -21.07
CA ALA A 64 -12.43 -19.04 -19.84
C ALA A 64 -12.09 -18.15 -18.61
N PRO A 65 -13.07 -17.54 -17.93
CA PRO A 65 -12.78 -16.59 -16.82
C PRO A 65 -12.03 -17.24 -15.65
N LEU A 66 -12.30 -18.54 -15.38
CA LEU A 66 -11.57 -19.29 -14.35
C LEU A 66 -10.09 -19.40 -14.69
N THR A 67 -9.78 -19.83 -15.91
CA THR A 67 -8.40 -19.97 -16.42
C THR A 67 -7.66 -18.65 -16.37
N LEU A 68 -8.29 -17.58 -16.88
CA LEU A 68 -7.73 -16.22 -16.87
C LEU A 68 -7.41 -15.77 -15.44
N SER A 69 -8.32 -15.99 -14.49
CA SER A 69 -8.15 -15.59 -13.10
C SER A 69 -7.01 -16.34 -12.40
N ILE A 70 -6.92 -17.65 -12.61
CA ILE A 70 -5.84 -18.48 -12.03
C ILE A 70 -4.50 -18.07 -12.62
N ARG A 71 -4.43 -17.91 -13.95
CA ARG A 71 -3.22 -17.48 -14.64
C ARG A 71 -2.75 -16.11 -14.17
N ALA A 72 -3.67 -15.17 -14.02
CA ALA A 72 -3.36 -13.85 -13.51
C ALA A 72 -2.79 -13.86 -12.08
N LYS A 73 -3.35 -14.69 -11.18
CA LYS A 73 -2.83 -14.87 -9.80
C LYS A 73 -1.42 -15.47 -9.80
N ILE A 74 -1.15 -16.44 -10.65
CA ILE A 74 0.19 -17.04 -10.81
C ILE A 74 1.18 -15.98 -11.33
N LEU A 75 0.81 -15.22 -12.36
CA LEU A 75 1.64 -14.15 -12.90
C LEU A 75 1.94 -13.07 -11.85
N TRP A 76 0.95 -12.75 -11.00
CA TRP A 76 1.14 -11.83 -9.90
C TRP A 76 2.17 -12.36 -8.87
N SER A 77 2.10 -13.65 -8.46
CA SER A 77 3.09 -14.25 -7.55
C SER A 77 4.50 -14.23 -8.14
N MET A 78 4.62 -14.43 -9.45
CA MET A 78 5.87 -14.33 -10.20
C MET A 78 6.34 -12.88 -10.44
N LYS A 79 5.63 -11.87 -9.92
CA LYS A 79 5.89 -10.42 -10.13
C LYS A 79 5.80 -9.97 -11.60
N LYS A 80 5.13 -10.72 -12.45
CA LYS A 80 4.86 -10.37 -13.86
C LYS A 80 3.57 -9.53 -13.95
N PHE A 81 3.60 -8.35 -13.32
CA PHE A 81 2.40 -7.55 -13.06
C PHE A 81 1.68 -7.09 -14.34
N GLU A 82 2.41 -6.65 -15.39
CA GLU A 82 1.80 -6.24 -16.66
C GLU A 82 1.03 -7.39 -17.32
N GLN A 83 1.62 -8.60 -17.31
CA GLN A 83 0.94 -9.77 -17.86
C GLN A 83 -0.28 -10.16 -17.03
N SER A 84 -0.20 -10.03 -15.69
CA SER A 84 -1.33 -10.24 -14.80
C SER A 84 -2.46 -9.26 -15.09
N ILE A 85 -2.16 -7.97 -15.30
CA ILE A 85 -3.13 -6.94 -15.69
C ILE A 85 -3.86 -7.34 -16.97
N THR A 86 -3.13 -7.79 -18.00
CA THR A 86 -3.72 -8.21 -19.27
C THR A 86 -4.76 -9.32 -19.09
N GLU A 87 -4.53 -10.29 -18.21
CA GLU A 87 -5.51 -11.35 -17.93
C GLU A 87 -6.74 -10.79 -17.17
N TRP A 88 -6.54 -9.94 -16.18
CA TRP A 88 -7.65 -9.32 -15.45
C TRP A 88 -8.49 -8.41 -16.33
N GLU A 89 -7.89 -7.67 -17.23
CA GLU A 89 -8.58 -6.80 -18.18
C GLU A 89 -9.46 -7.61 -19.16
N GLN A 90 -9.03 -8.81 -19.58
CA GLN A 90 -9.87 -9.68 -20.36
C GLN A 90 -11.18 -10.03 -19.63
N ILE A 91 -11.09 -10.35 -18.32
CA ILE A 91 -12.30 -10.62 -17.50
C ILE A 91 -13.16 -9.34 -17.34
N LEU A 92 -12.53 -8.19 -17.11
CA LEU A 92 -13.23 -6.90 -16.92
C LEU A 92 -13.92 -6.41 -18.19
N ASN A 93 -13.43 -6.82 -19.36
CA ASN A 93 -14.02 -6.48 -20.67
C ASN A 93 -15.16 -7.42 -21.06
N MET A 94 -15.40 -8.53 -20.34
CA MET A 94 -16.56 -9.39 -20.54
C MET A 94 -17.81 -8.81 -19.87
N SER A 95 -18.96 -9.01 -20.45
CA SER A 95 -20.23 -8.77 -19.78
C SER A 95 -20.48 -9.80 -18.66
N GLU A 96 -21.27 -9.43 -17.64
CA GLU A 96 -21.67 -10.36 -16.57
C GLU A 96 -22.30 -11.64 -17.13
N GLN A 97 -23.09 -11.50 -18.21
CA GLN A 97 -23.75 -12.64 -18.86
C GLN A 97 -22.78 -13.59 -19.54
N GLU A 98 -21.74 -13.09 -20.23
CA GLU A 98 -20.69 -13.92 -20.81
C GLU A 98 -19.91 -14.68 -19.75
N VAL A 99 -19.55 -14.02 -18.64
CA VAL A 99 -18.85 -14.68 -17.53
C VAL A 99 -19.75 -15.71 -16.85
N GLU A 100 -21.06 -15.43 -16.71
CA GLU A 100 -22.04 -16.37 -16.14
C GLU A 100 -22.17 -17.65 -17.00
N GLN A 101 -22.25 -17.50 -18.32
CA GLN A 101 -22.39 -18.63 -19.26
C GLN A 101 -21.16 -19.54 -19.28
N LYS A 102 -19.97 -18.97 -19.08
CA LYS A 102 -18.68 -19.68 -19.05
C LYS A 102 -18.24 -20.13 -17.66
N GLY A 103 -19.04 -19.92 -16.63
CA GLY A 103 -18.65 -20.14 -15.25
C GLY A 103 -19.72 -20.84 -14.39
N TYR A 104 -19.76 -20.47 -13.12
CA TYR A 104 -20.55 -21.15 -12.09
C TYR A 104 -21.79 -20.33 -11.67
N GLY A 105 -22.43 -19.68 -12.63
CA GLY A 105 -23.64 -18.91 -12.42
C GLY A 105 -23.40 -17.47 -11.96
N LYS A 106 -24.50 -16.73 -11.82
CA LYS A 106 -24.52 -15.28 -11.68
C LYS A 106 -23.74 -14.71 -10.50
N ASN A 107 -23.84 -15.36 -9.34
CA ASN A 107 -23.13 -14.86 -8.14
C ASN A 107 -21.61 -15.03 -8.28
N TRP A 108 -21.18 -16.13 -8.87
CA TRP A 108 -19.77 -16.36 -9.18
C TRP A 108 -19.26 -15.34 -10.21
N ALA A 109 -20.04 -15.09 -11.28
CA ALA A 109 -19.68 -14.10 -12.30
C ALA A 109 -19.46 -12.70 -11.68
N LYS A 110 -20.38 -12.25 -10.83
CA LYS A 110 -20.23 -11.00 -10.09
C LYS A 110 -19.00 -10.97 -9.19
N SER A 111 -18.72 -12.08 -8.49
CA SER A 111 -17.57 -12.19 -7.60
C SER A 111 -16.26 -12.09 -8.38
N ILE A 112 -16.08 -12.88 -9.44
CA ILE A 112 -14.83 -12.91 -10.19
C ILE A 112 -14.54 -11.58 -10.90
N ILE A 113 -15.56 -10.94 -11.48
CA ILE A 113 -15.44 -9.61 -12.09
C ILE A 113 -15.04 -8.58 -11.01
N ASN A 114 -15.63 -8.66 -9.82
CA ASN A 114 -15.31 -7.71 -8.76
C ASN A 114 -13.93 -7.95 -8.15
N ASP A 115 -13.50 -9.21 -8.04
CA ASP A 115 -12.15 -9.55 -7.60
C ASP A 115 -11.10 -9.21 -8.66
N ALA A 116 -11.44 -9.30 -9.96
CA ALA A 116 -10.59 -8.82 -11.04
C ALA A 116 -10.24 -7.34 -10.90
N ARG A 117 -11.19 -6.47 -10.48
CA ARG A 117 -10.90 -5.07 -10.18
C ARG A 117 -9.87 -4.91 -9.06
N TYR A 118 -10.03 -5.67 -8.00
CA TYR A 118 -9.12 -5.59 -6.86
C TYR A 118 -7.70 -6.06 -7.23
N TYR A 119 -7.58 -7.23 -7.87
CA TYR A 119 -6.27 -7.75 -8.29
C TYR A 119 -5.59 -6.88 -9.33
N ASN A 120 -6.35 -6.32 -10.28
CA ASN A 120 -5.81 -5.38 -11.25
C ASN A 120 -5.28 -4.12 -10.55
N ALA A 121 -6.04 -3.57 -9.61
CA ALA A 121 -5.59 -2.44 -8.80
C ALA A 121 -4.32 -2.77 -7.99
N LEU A 122 -4.20 -3.98 -7.44
CA LEU A 122 -2.96 -4.42 -6.77
C LEU A 122 -1.77 -4.44 -7.72
N CYS A 123 -1.94 -4.96 -8.94
CA CYS A 123 -0.89 -4.99 -9.95
C CYS A 123 -0.47 -3.57 -10.34
N LEU A 124 -1.43 -2.68 -10.62
CA LEU A 124 -1.19 -1.28 -10.95
C LEU A 124 -0.45 -0.56 -9.81
N HIS A 125 -0.83 -0.80 -8.56
CA HIS A 125 -0.12 -0.26 -7.40
C HIS A 125 1.34 -0.74 -7.33
N LYS A 126 1.61 -2.02 -7.63
CA LYS A 126 2.99 -2.54 -7.70
C LYS A 126 3.82 -1.91 -8.82
N LEU A 127 3.17 -1.37 -9.83
CA LEU A 127 3.76 -0.65 -10.97
C LEU A 127 3.73 0.88 -10.80
N PHE A 128 3.33 1.36 -9.60
CA PHE A 128 3.24 2.79 -9.30
C PHE A 128 2.22 3.56 -10.16
N ARG A 129 1.16 2.86 -10.60
CA ARG A 129 0.06 3.39 -11.41
C ARG A 129 -1.20 3.60 -10.56
N ASP A 130 -1.04 4.22 -9.38
CA ASP A 130 -2.11 4.37 -8.38
C ASP A 130 -3.31 5.17 -8.87
N LYS A 131 -3.07 6.15 -9.76
CA LYS A 131 -4.17 6.91 -10.40
C LYS A 131 -5.12 6.03 -11.20
N GLU A 132 -4.61 4.94 -11.79
CA GLU A 132 -5.41 3.97 -12.54
C GLU A 132 -6.02 2.90 -11.60
N ALA A 133 -5.33 2.57 -10.52
CA ALA A 133 -5.82 1.63 -9.51
C ALA A 133 -7.01 2.19 -8.72
N LEU A 134 -7.03 3.48 -8.44
CA LEU A 134 -8.04 4.12 -7.58
C LEU A 134 -9.48 3.92 -8.08
N PRO A 135 -9.85 4.21 -9.36
CA PRO A 135 -11.21 4.00 -9.84
C PRO A 135 -11.63 2.52 -9.83
N LEU A 136 -10.72 1.58 -10.03
CA LEU A 136 -11.01 0.15 -9.92
C LEU A 136 -11.41 -0.23 -8.48
N MET A 137 -10.71 0.32 -7.49
CA MET A 137 -11.03 0.08 -6.08
C MET A 137 -12.31 0.79 -5.64
N GLU A 138 -12.63 1.97 -6.16
CA GLU A 138 -13.91 2.64 -5.94
C GLU A 138 -15.08 1.78 -6.42
N GLU A 139 -14.98 1.28 -7.66
CA GLU A 139 -16.01 0.42 -8.23
C GLU A 139 -16.07 -0.94 -7.53
N HIS A 140 -14.92 -1.52 -7.13
CA HIS A 140 -14.89 -2.74 -6.31
C HIS A 140 -15.68 -2.58 -5.00
N LEU A 141 -15.44 -1.51 -4.25
CA LEU A 141 -16.14 -1.25 -2.98
C LEU A 141 -17.62 -0.95 -3.16
N LYS A 142 -17.98 -0.21 -4.21
CA LYS A 142 -19.38 0.10 -4.56
C LYS A 142 -20.17 -1.18 -4.90
N ASN A 143 -19.54 -2.12 -5.60
CA ASN A 143 -20.18 -3.36 -6.04
C ASN A 143 -20.15 -4.48 -4.98
N ARG A 144 -19.47 -4.29 -3.85
CA ARG A 144 -19.49 -5.24 -2.72
C ARG A 144 -20.89 -5.32 -2.15
N ALA A 145 -21.63 -6.34 -2.55
CA ALA A 145 -22.95 -6.65 -2.00
C ALA A 145 -22.83 -7.58 -0.78
N LYS A 146 -23.86 -7.55 0.10
CA LYS A 146 -23.95 -8.50 1.21
C LYS A 146 -24.07 -9.92 0.66
N GLY A 147 -23.16 -10.80 1.07
CA GLY A 147 -23.14 -12.20 0.64
C GLY A 147 -22.38 -12.48 -0.66
N LEU A 148 -21.85 -11.47 -1.35
CA LEU A 148 -20.97 -11.70 -2.50
C LEU A 148 -19.64 -12.26 -1.99
N ALA A 149 -19.25 -13.44 -2.46
CA ALA A 149 -17.95 -14.03 -2.17
C ALA A 149 -16.82 -13.19 -2.79
N SER A 150 -15.67 -13.16 -2.13
CA SER A 150 -14.46 -12.48 -2.61
C SER A 150 -13.25 -13.05 -1.89
N ASP A 151 -12.10 -13.02 -2.53
CA ASP A 151 -10.82 -13.41 -1.94
C ASP A 151 -10.38 -12.45 -0.81
N PHE A 152 -10.99 -11.26 -0.74
CA PHE A 152 -10.62 -10.19 0.19
C PHE A 152 -11.76 -9.82 1.13
N THR A 153 -11.42 -9.48 2.36
CA THR A 153 -12.36 -8.90 3.29
C THR A 153 -12.70 -7.45 2.88
N LYS A 154 -13.88 -6.98 3.28
CA LYS A 154 -14.26 -5.57 3.07
C LYS A 154 -13.29 -4.61 3.77
N GLN A 155 -12.73 -5.02 4.91
CA GLN A 155 -11.77 -4.23 5.67
C GLN A 155 -10.46 -4.06 4.88
N GLU A 156 -9.88 -5.14 4.36
CA GLU A 156 -8.67 -5.09 3.50
C GLU A 156 -8.88 -4.20 2.29
N ALA A 157 -10.00 -4.39 1.57
CA ALA A 157 -10.33 -3.57 0.41
C ALA A 157 -10.47 -2.07 0.77
N THR A 158 -11.10 -1.75 1.91
CA THR A 158 -11.24 -0.36 2.38
C THR A 158 -9.89 0.25 2.76
N LEU A 159 -9.02 -0.52 3.42
CA LEU A 159 -7.68 -0.05 3.79
C LEU A 159 -6.82 0.21 2.54
N PHE A 160 -6.85 -0.70 1.58
CA PHE A 160 -6.12 -0.52 0.32
C PHE A 160 -6.63 0.71 -0.46
N TYR A 161 -7.95 0.86 -0.61
CA TYR A 161 -8.56 2.05 -1.24
C TYR A 161 -8.12 3.36 -0.56
N LYS A 162 -8.13 3.39 0.78
CA LYS A 162 -7.69 4.58 1.53
C LYS A 162 -6.21 4.86 1.31
N GLY A 163 -5.37 3.84 1.28
CA GLY A 163 -3.97 3.96 0.91
C GLY A 163 -3.80 4.61 -0.46
N LEU A 164 -4.47 4.10 -1.49
CA LEU A 164 -4.44 4.67 -2.85
C LEU A 164 -4.95 6.10 -2.91
N LYS A 165 -6.01 6.42 -2.17
CA LYS A 165 -6.66 7.74 -2.21
C LYS A 165 -5.86 8.84 -1.52
N TYR A 166 -5.19 8.52 -0.43
CA TYR A 166 -4.55 9.50 0.44
C TYR A 166 -3.02 9.42 0.43
N SER A 167 -2.44 8.41 -0.21
CA SER A 167 -1.01 8.34 -0.44
C SER A 167 -0.66 9.27 -1.59
N ASP A 168 0.09 10.32 -1.31
CA ASP A 168 0.78 11.11 -2.36
C ASP A 168 1.96 10.27 -2.85
N PHE A 169 1.63 9.19 -3.57
CA PHE A 169 2.61 8.25 -4.02
C PHE A 169 3.62 8.96 -4.94
N ARG A 170 4.86 9.09 -4.47
CA ARG A 170 5.96 9.50 -5.35
C ARG A 170 6.32 8.32 -6.25
N PRO A 171 6.33 8.53 -7.57
CA PRO A 171 6.84 7.48 -8.45
C PRO A 171 8.23 7.08 -7.98
N TYR A 172 8.53 5.78 -8.05
CA TYR A 172 9.84 5.23 -7.75
C TYR A 172 10.93 6.14 -8.32
N VAL A 173 11.71 6.75 -7.41
CA VAL A 173 12.84 7.58 -7.80
C VAL A 173 13.85 6.64 -8.45
N SER A 174 14.15 6.87 -9.72
CA SER A 174 15.11 6.03 -10.44
C SER A 174 16.47 6.09 -9.72
N GLU A 175 17.28 5.04 -9.83
CA GLU A 175 18.60 5.00 -9.21
C GLU A 175 19.51 6.18 -9.62
N ASN A 176 19.09 6.96 -10.62
CA ASN A 176 19.80 8.08 -11.22
C ASN A 176 19.27 9.46 -10.80
N ASP A 177 18.25 9.54 -9.93
CA ASP A 177 17.74 10.84 -9.48
C ASP A 177 18.68 11.45 -8.43
N GLU A 178 19.44 12.45 -8.83
CA GLU A 178 20.33 13.16 -7.93
C GLU A 178 19.59 13.80 -6.75
N GLY A 179 20.08 13.55 -5.56
CA GLY A 179 19.54 14.13 -4.32
C GLY A 179 18.54 13.27 -3.59
N TYR A 180 18.16 12.10 -4.13
CA TYR A 180 17.35 11.08 -3.44
C TYR A 180 18.17 9.85 -3.06
N ALA A 181 17.78 9.17 -2.00
CA ALA A 181 18.34 7.88 -1.63
C ALA A 181 17.62 6.76 -2.40
N THR A 182 18.35 5.82 -2.98
CA THR A 182 17.73 4.59 -3.48
C THR A 182 17.13 3.79 -2.33
N ARG A 183 16.15 2.94 -2.61
CA ARG A 183 15.50 2.10 -1.58
C ARG A 183 16.49 1.32 -0.71
N PRO A 184 17.53 0.64 -1.25
CA PRO A 184 18.55 -0.01 -0.42
C PRO A 184 19.38 0.96 0.42
N GLN A 185 19.62 2.19 -0.06
CA GLN A 185 20.33 3.23 0.70
C GLN A 185 19.47 3.73 1.86
N ALA A 186 18.20 4.08 1.60
CA ALA A 186 17.24 4.49 2.61
C ALA A 186 17.13 3.44 3.72
N HIS A 187 16.95 2.17 3.38
CA HIS A 187 16.86 1.08 4.35
C HIS A 187 18.11 0.93 5.23
N ARG A 188 19.31 1.09 4.64
CA ARG A 188 20.57 1.09 5.42
C ARG A 188 20.67 2.29 6.37
N ILE A 189 20.22 3.46 5.91
CA ILE A 189 20.19 4.69 6.73
C ILE A 189 19.25 4.49 7.92
N GLU A 190 18.03 4.02 7.70
CA GLU A 190 17.04 3.76 8.75
C GLU A 190 17.53 2.71 9.75
N GLY A 191 18.15 1.63 9.29
CA GLY A 191 18.76 0.63 10.15
C GLY A 191 19.84 1.22 11.06
N ARG A 192 20.68 2.13 10.54
CA ARG A 192 21.67 2.84 11.33
C ARG A 192 21.05 3.83 12.31
N MET A 193 20.02 4.55 11.87
CA MET A 193 19.25 5.44 12.75
C MET A 193 18.68 4.69 13.94
N LYS A 194 18.00 3.57 13.68
CA LYS A 194 17.41 2.70 14.71
C LYS A 194 18.46 2.24 15.72
N THR A 195 19.62 1.76 15.27
CA THR A 195 20.71 1.33 16.16
C THR A 195 21.17 2.47 17.09
N LEU A 196 21.35 3.68 16.55
CA LEU A 196 21.78 4.85 17.33
C LEU A 196 20.68 5.34 18.28
N GLU A 197 19.42 5.23 17.88
CA GLU A 197 18.25 5.58 18.68
C GLU A 197 18.07 4.64 19.87
N GLU A 198 18.14 3.33 19.64
CA GLU A 198 18.10 2.30 20.70
C GLU A 198 19.23 2.48 21.71
N ALA A 199 20.42 2.86 21.23
CA ALA A 199 21.57 3.18 22.08
C ALA A 199 21.49 4.58 22.73
N ARG A 200 20.45 5.36 22.47
CA ARG A 200 20.25 6.77 22.93
C ARG A 200 21.43 7.70 22.59
N GLN A 201 22.15 7.43 21.51
CA GLN A 201 23.32 8.21 21.09
C GLN A 201 22.92 9.39 20.22
N TRP A 202 22.16 10.32 20.78
CA TRP A 202 21.48 11.41 20.05
C TRP A 202 22.47 12.32 19.31
N ASP A 203 23.61 12.68 19.92
CA ASP A 203 24.64 13.51 19.27
C ASP A 203 25.25 12.84 18.03
N LYS A 204 25.50 11.53 18.12
CA LYS A 204 26.00 10.76 16.98
C LYS A 204 24.93 10.63 15.91
N LEU A 205 23.68 10.45 16.30
CA LEU A 205 22.55 10.35 15.38
C LEU A 205 22.34 11.66 14.59
N VAL A 206 22.33 12.81 15.29
CA VAL A 206 22.22 14.13 14.64
C VAL A 206 23.41 14.38 13.69
N ARG A 207 24.63 14.08 14.11
CA ARG A 207 25.81 14.18 13.26
C ARG A 207 25.73 13.30 12.03
N TYR A 208 25.26 12.08 12.19
CA TYR A 208 25.05 11.14 11.08
C TYR A 208 24.00 11.66 10.11
N LEU A 209 22.84 12.10 10.61
CA LEU A 209 21.75 12.63 9.79
C LEU A 209 22.13 13.91 9.04
N LYS A 210 22.94 14.81 9.65
CA LYS A 210 23.49 15.97 8.91
C LYS A 210 24.28 15.55 7.66
N GLY A 211 25.06 14.47 7.75
CA GLY A 211 25.75 13.89 6.58
C GLY A 211 24.80 13.27 5.56
N VAL A 212 23.72 12.62 6.03
CA VAL A 212 22.67 12.05 5.18
C VAL A 212 21.93 13.14 4.42
N CYS A 213 21.43 14.18 5.11
CA CYS A 213 20.71 15.29 4.47
C CYS A 213 21.58 16.07 3.47
N LYS A 214 22.89 16.19 3.73
CA LYS A 214 23.81 16.80 2.76
C LYS A 214 23.97 15.94 1.48
N ARG A 215 23.93 14.62 1.62
CA ARG A 215 24.06 13.67 0.49
C ARG A 215 22.76 13.50 -0.28
N TYR A 216 21.63 13.53 0.43
CA TYR A 216 20.30 13.33 -0.12
C TYR A 216 19.39 14.53 0.25
N PRO A 217 19.63 15.70 -0.33
CA PRO A 217 18.94 16.94 0.07
C PRO A 217 17.46 16.96 -0.30
N LYS A 218 17.02 16.13 -1.23
CA LYS A 218 15.62 16.02 -1.65
C LYS A 218 14.80 15.01 -0.82
N GLU A 219 15.44 14.28 0.09
CA GLU A 219 14.78 13.33 1.02
C GLU A 219 14.34 14.04 2.28
N TYR A 220 13.23 14.76 2.22
CA TYR A 220 12.71 15.55 3.33
C TYR A 220 12.43 14.73 4.60
N TYR A 221 12.18 13.43 4.49
CA TYR A 221 11.99 12.56 5.65
C TYR A 221 13.20 12.60 6.61
N PHE A 222 14.41 12.58 6.09
CA PHE A 222 15.60 12.67 6.94
C PHE A 222 15.79 14.05 7.58
N GLN A 223 15.32 15.11 6.94
CA GLN A 223 15.28 16.46 7.51
C GLN A 223 14.27 16.55 8.66
N VAL A 224 13.07 15.95 8.48
CA VAL A 224 12.09 15.81 9.56
C VAL A 224 12.70 15.10 10.77
N ARG A 225 13.35 13.94 10.57
CA ARG A 225 13.99 13.18 11.65
C ARG A 225 15.14 13.99 12.30
N LEU A 226 15.92 14.72 11.51
CA LEU A 226 16.98 15.57 12.02
C LEU A 226 16.45 16.73 12.87
N SER A 227 15.34 17.34 12.48
CA SER A 227 14.63 18.33 13.28
C SER A 227 14.20 17.76 14.65
N GLU A 228 13.56 16.59 14.66
CA GLU A 228 13.10 15.92 15.88
C GLU A 228 14.24 15.61 16.86
N TYR A 229 15.37 15.11 16.36
CA TYR A 229 16.53 14.80 17.23
C TYR A 229 17.27 16.06 17.67
N SER A 230 17.31 17.11 16.84
CA SER A 230 17.85 18.41 17.24
C SER A 230 17.06 19.02 18.41
N LYS A 231 15.72 18.86 18.38
CA LYS A 231 14.85 19.23 19.50
C LYS A 231 15.17 18.45 20.77
N LYS A 232 15.39 17.13 20.67
CA LYS A 232 15.78 16.28 21.84
C LYS A 232 17.10 16.74 22.47
N LEU A 233 18.02 17.29 21.68
CA LEU A 233 19.29 17.86 22.14
C LEU A 233 19.17 19.34 22.61
N GLY A 234 17.99 19.92 22.57
CA GLY A 234 17.79 21.34 22.95
C GLY A 234 18.27 22.35 21.93
N ASN A 235 18.69 21.91 20.73
CA ASN A 235 19.17 22.80 19.68
C ASN A 235 17.99 23.37 18.87
N LYS A 236 17.50 24.55 19.31
CA LYS A 236 16.36 25.24 18.69
C LYS A 236 16.66 25.66 17.24
N ALA A 237 17.86 26.14 16.97
CA ALA A 237 18.22 26.65 15.64
C ALA A 237 18.19 25.52 14.60
N ASP A 238 18.86 24.40 14.87
CA ASP A 238 18.83 23.24 13.97
C ASP A 238 17.43 22.62 13.88
N CYS A 239 16.68 22.55 14.99
CA CYS A 239 15.32 22.04 15.01
C CYS A 239 14.44 22.82 14.02
N LEU A 240 14.41 24.14 14.08
CA LEU A 240 13.59 24.96 13.19
C LEU A 240 14.10 24.91 11.75
N LYS A 241 15.42 25.07 11.54
CA LYS A 241 16.04 25.03 10.21
C LYS A 241 15.64 23.81 9.40
N TYR A 242 15.80 22.61 9.97
CA TYR A 242 15.52 21.37 9.25
C TYR A 242 14.04 21.11 9.09
N ALA A 243 13.19 21.60 9.99
CA ALA A 243 11.75 21.56 9.81
C ALA A 243 11.29 22.48 8.67
N GLU A 244 11.87 23.68 8.54
CA GLU A 244 11.61 24.62 7.45
C GLU A 244 12.08 24.05 6.10
N GLU A 245 13.28 23.45 6.05
CA GLU A 245 13.80 22.80 4.84
C GLU A 245 12.91 21.66 4.37
N ALA A 246 12.37 20.84 5.29
CA ALA A 246 11.43 19.76 4.96
C ALA A 246 10.09 20.35 4.48
N PHE A 247 9.56 21.35 5.16
CA PHE A 247 8.30 21.99 4.82
C PHE A 247 8.33 22.70 3.47
N ALA A 248 9.48 23.30 3.11
CA ALA A 248 9.67 23.90 1.79
C ALA A 248 9.62 22.88 0.63
N GLN A 249 9.92 21.62 0.90
CA GLN A 249 9.85 20.55 -0.10
C GLN A 249 8.47 19.92 -0.18
N GLU A 250 7.79 19.74 0.96
CA GLU A 250 6.50 19.08 1.03
C GLU A 250 5.60 19.73 2.10
N THR A 251 4.63 20.51 1.65
CA THR A 251 3.76 21.28 2.54
C THR A 251 2.51 20.51 2.99
N ASN A 252 2.12 19.45 2.28
CA ASN A 252 0.89 18.71 2.54
C ASN A 252 1.09 17.39 3.29
N ASP A 253 2.35 16.93 3.42
CA ASP A 253 2.64 15.75 4.22
C ASP A 253 2.33 16.00 5.71
N PRO A 254 1.46 15.20 6.35
CA PRO A 254 1.07 15.40 7.75
C PRO A 254 2.23 15.31 8.74
N LEU A 255 3.23 14.46 8.48
CA LEU A 255 4.41 14.32 9.35
C LEU A 255 5.27 15.59 9.28
N VAL A 256 5.49 16.09 8.06
CA VAL A 256 6.23 17.35 7.83
C VAL A 256 5.53 18.53 8.49
N LYS A 257 4.22 18.69 8.21
CA LYS A 257 3.41 19.77 8.77
C LYS A 257 3.38 19.74 10.31
N TYR A 258 3.21 18.56 10.90
CA TYR A 258 3.24 18.39 12.35
C TYR A 258 4.61 18.74 12.94
N THR A 259 5.70 18.23 12.34
CA THR A 259 7.07 18.51 12.81
C THR A 259 7.40 19.99 12.71
N TYR A 260 6.99 20.65 11.64
CA TYR A 260 7.19 22.08 11.46
C TYR A 260 6.41 22.88 12.50
N ALA A 261 5.12 22.60 12.70
CA ALA A 261 4.30 23.25 13.72
C ALA A 261 4.89 23.09 15.13
N VAL A 262 5.34 21.90 15.49
CA VAL A 262 6.00 21.62 16.78
C VAL A 262 7.32 22.39 16.91
N SER A 263 8.10 22.52 15.84
CA SER A 263 9.37 23.24 15.84
C SER A 263 9.17 24.75 15.99
N LEU A 264 8.17 25.31 15.31
CA LEU A 264 7.75 26.71 15.46
C LEU A 264 7.35 27.02 16.91
N LYS A 265 6.47 26.21 17.49
CA LYS A 265 6.05 26.34 18.90
C LYS A 265 7.23 26.25 19.85
N TYR A 266 8.15 25.29 19.62
CA TYR A 266 9.35 25.13 20.44
C TYR A 266 10.29 26.33 20.39
N CYS A 267 10.31 27.04 19.27
CA CYS A 267 11.07 28.28 19.08
C CYS A 267 10.33 29.53 19.49
N GLY A 268 9.07 29.45 19.95
CA GLY A 268 8.28 30.60 20.42
C GLY A 268 7.52 31.34 19.31
N ARG A 269 7.52 30.83 18.07
CA ARG A 269 6.76 31.34 16.91
C ARG A 269 5.32 30.83 16.98
N ASN A 270 4.54 31.32 17.96
CA ASN A 270 3.24 30.74 18.29
C ASN A 270 2.18 30.97 17.22
N GLU A 271 2.09 32.16 16.62
CA GLU A 271 1.14 32.48 15.55
C GLU A 271 1.35 31.55 14.32
N ASP A 272 2.61 31.40 13.88
CA ASP A 272 2.97 30.54 12.79
C ASP A 272 2.64 29.05 13.11
N ALA A 273 2.93 28.65 14.36
CA ALA A 273 2.62 27.29 14.82
C ALA A 273 1.12 27.03 14.83
N LEU A 274 0.31 28.01 15.27
CA LEU A 274 -1.15 27.93 15.29
C LEU A 274 -1.69 27.65 13.90
N ALA A 275 -1.28 28.43 12.90
CA ALA A 275 -1.70 28.25 11.51
C ALA A 275 -1.37 26.84 10.97
N GLN A 276 -0.18 26.31 11.30
CA GLN A 276 0.20 24.95 10.86
C GLN A 276 -0.58 23.84 11.58
N PHE A 277 -0.84 23.99 12.89
CA PHE A 277 -1.67 23.02 13.61
C PHE A 277 -3.12 23.02 13.12
N GLU A 278 -3.72 24.18 12.87
CA GLU A 278 -5.07 24.29 12.32
C GLU A 278 -5.13 23.68 10.90
N GLY A 279 -4.15 23.99 10.04
CA GLY A 279 -4.03 23.41 8.73
C GLY A 279 -3.84 21.88 8.76
N LEU A 280 -3.12 21.34 9.75
CA LEU A 280 -2.98 19.90 9.92
C LEU A 280 -4.31 19.23 10.33
N VAL A 281 -5.03 19.82 11.28
CA VAL A 281 -6.35 19.29 11.71
C VAL A 281 -7.35 19.33 10.57
N ALA A 282 -7.31 20.34 9.71
CA ALA A 282 -8.16 20.49 8.54
C ALA A 282 -7.96 19.41 7.46
N LEU A 283 -6.78 18.74 7.41
CA LEU A 283 -6.54 17.62 6.48
C LEU A 283 -7.49 16.43 6.71
N GLY A 284 -7.97 16.27 7.94
CA GLY A 284 -8.85 15.15 8.32
C GLY A 284 -8.11 13.85 8.63
N LEU A 285 -8.74 13.03 9.48
CA LEU A 285 -8.10 11.82 10.04
C LEU A 285 -7.70 10.80 8.97
N ASP A 286 -8.50 10.62 7.94
CA ASP A 286 -8.21 9.63 6.89
C ASP A 286 -6.98 10.04 6.07
N TYR A 287 -6.87 11.31 5.67
CA TYR A 287 -5.70 11.81 4.97
C TYR A 287 -4.44 11.65 5.83
N ILE A 288 -4.49 12.09 7.09
CA ILE A 288 -3.36 11.97 8.02
C ILE A 288 -2.94 10.51 8.22
N ALA A 289 -3.91 9.58 8.31
CA ALA A 289 -3.64 8.16 8.57
C ALA A 289 -2.99 7.41 7.40
N TYR A 290 -3.35 7.78 6.17
CA TYR A 290 -3.05 6.98 4.97
C TYR A 290 -2.21 7.71 3.92
N SER A 291 -1.77 8.95 4.18
CA SER A 291 -0.75 9.63 3.36
C SER A 291 0.60 8.91 3.40
N GLU A 292 1.54 9.32 2.56
CA GLU A 292 2.83 8.64 2.34
C GLU A 292 3.57 8.26 3.63
N HIS A 293 3.61 9.17 4.62
CA HIS A 293 4.23 8.92 5.92
C HIS A 293 3.21 8.70 7.04
N GLY A 294 1.97 8.38 6.66
CA GLY A 294 0.92 8.08 7.62
C GLY A 294 1.13 6.73 8.30
N GLU A 295 1.14 6.72 9.63
CA GLU A 295 1.32 5.53 10.46
C GLU A 295 -0.03 4.90 10.89
N GLY A 296 -1.09 5.15 10.11
CA GLY A 296 -2.44 4.63 10.35
C GLY A 296 -3.27 5.45 11.33
N MET A 297 -4.52 5.03 11.52
CA MET A 297 -5.56 5.77 12.25
C MET A 297 -5.20 6.06 13.72
N ARG A 298 -4.46 5.16 14.38
CA ARG A 298 -4.04 5.38 15.78
C ARG A 298 -3.09 6.57 15.90
N TRP A 299 -2.14 6.65 14.99
CA TRP A 299 -1.19 7.76 14.92
C TRP A 299 -1.90 9.06 14.53
N ALA A 300 -2.77 9.04 13.52
CA ALA A 300 -3.55 10.20 13.10
C ALA A 300 -4.36 10.81 14.26
N LYS A 301 -5.10 9.98 15.00
CA LYS A 301 -5.82 10.42 16.20
C LYS A 301 -4.92 11.01 17.27
N LYS A 302 -3.70 10.48 17.43
CA LYS A 302 -2.72 10.99 18.39
C LYS A 302 -2.24 12.39 18.00
N ILE A 303 -1.79 12.58 16.74
CA ILE A 303 -1.26 13.90 16.32
C ILE A 303 -2.35 14.96 16.24
N VAL A 304 -3.58 14.62 15.80
CA VAL A 304 -4.71 15.55 15.81
C VAL A 304 -5.02 16.00 17.25
N ARG A 305 -5.11 15.08 18.20
CA ARG A 305 -5.31 15.42 19.62
C ARG A 305 -4.21 16.32 20.18
N HIS A 306 -2.95 16.03 19.84
CA HIS A 306 -1.83 16.91 20.28
C HIS A 306 -1.93 18.28 19.63
N SER A 307 -2.28 18.37 18.36
CA SER A 307 -2.45 19.63 17.66
C SER A 307 -3.57 20.47 18.26
N GLN A 308 -4.72 19.86 18.53
CA GLN A 308 -5.86 20.54 19.18
C GLN A 308 -5.47 21.10 20.55
N ARG A 309 -4.78 20.32 21.38
CA ARG A 309 -4.26 20.80 22.67
C ARG A 309 -3.31 21.97 22.50
N TYR A 310 -2.40 21.95 21.52
CA TYR A 310 -1.48 23.05 21.27
C TYR A 310 -2.19 24.31 20.76
N ILE A 311 -3.22 24.15 19.94
CA ILE A 311 -4.10 25.26 19.52
C ILE A 311 -4.74 25.93 20.74
N GLU A 312 -5.32 25.15 21.65
CA GLU A 312 -5.93 25.66 22.88
C GLU A 312 -4.90 26.38 23.77
N GLU A 313 -3.72 25.76 23.99
CA GLU A 313 -2.65 26.38 24.79
C GLU A 313 -2.14 27.71 24.21
N ILE A 314 -2.08 27.86 22.90
CA ILE A 314 -1.64 29.10 22.24
C ILE A 314 -2.71 30.17 22.39
N LYS A 315 -3.98 29.85 22.06
CA LYS A 315 -5.11 30.81 22.16
C LYS A 315 -5.32 31.33 23.59
N GLN A 316 -5.24 30.45 24.59
CA GLN A 316 -5.33 30.88 26.00
C GLN A 316 -4.23 31.84 26.43
N LYS A 317 -3.01 31.68 25.91
CA LYS A 317 -1.91 32.59 26.21
C LYS A 317 -2.08 33.96 25.55
N GLU A 318 -2.62 33.99 24.33
CA GLU A 318 -2.93 35.25 23.64
C GLU A 318 -4.03 36.02 24.36
N GLU A 319 -5.14 35.35 24.74
CA GLU A 319 -6.22 35.94 25.52
C GLU A 319 -5.74 36.51 26.89
N THR A 320 -4.81 35.79 27.54
CA THR A 320 -4.25 36.30 28.84
C THR A 320 -3.29 37.44 28.64
N ALA A 321 -2.60 37.54 27.51
CA ALA A 321 -1.70 38.67 27.22
C ALA A 321 -2.45 39.93 26.78
N GLU A 322 -3.61 39.82 26.14
CA GLU A 322 -4.47 40.95 25.76
C GLU A 322 -5.24 41.56 26.96
N ASN A 323 -5.41 40.81 28.05
CA ASN A 323 -6.13 41.26 29.26
C ASN A 323 -5.20 41.84 30.34
N HIS A 324 -3.91 42.00 30.06
CA HIS A 324 -2.91 42.59 30.95
C HIS A 324 -2.17 43.73 30.25
#